data_416c4d65258268e147564511554bd4f1
#
_entry.id   416c4d65258268e147564511554bd4f1
#
_cell.length_a   1.000
_cell.length_b   1.000
_cell.length_c   1.000
_cell.angle_alpha   90.00
_cell.angle_beta   90.00
_cell.angle_gamma   90.00
#
_symmetry.space_group_name_H-M   'P 1'
#
loop_
_entity.id
_entity.type
_entity.pdbx_description
1 polymer ?
#
loop_
_entity_poly.entity_id
_entity_poly.type
_entity_poly.pdbx_seq_one_letter_code
_entity_poly.pdbx_strand_id
1 'polypeptide(L)'
;MIREPKFWISMAVFQVLFGLAVFAITREYYAPDAQIVSAHPTTMNQPAVVWPNGITKTEIARLSSPTFGSPATQDPVELFRQAEQFFANRQYDQAADSYERLLAFRPNDAEIYNNLGLTLHYLGRSSDALRRLDEGVVVDPNHQRIWLTLGYVNSQLGNTEQAREALSKASQIGTDDSIRQSAMQLLEALP
;
A
#
# COMPACT_ATOMS: atom_id res chain seq x y z
N MET A 1 -36.48 13.50 37.70
CA MET A 1 -36.09 12.09 37.92
C MET A 1 -34.56 12.06 38.06
N ILE A 2 -34.07 11.99 39.29
CA ILE A 2 -32.62 11.95 39.57
C ILE A 2 -32.19 10.49 39.34
N ARG A 3 -31.42 10.24 38.28
CA ARG A 3 -30.88 8.89 38.02
C ARG A 3 -29.89 8.56 39.13
N GLU A 4 -30.12 7.42 39.80
CA GLU A 4 -29.33 6.91 40.91
C GLU A 4 -27.82 6.90 40.55
N PRO A 5 -26.95 7.43 41.42
CA PRO A 5 -25.49 7.47 41.17
C PRO A 5 -24.89 6.09 40.95
N LYS A 6 -25.53 5.04 41.48
CA LYS A 6 -25.12 3.64 41.29
C LYS A 6 -25.10 3.19 39.82
N PHE A 7 -26.02 3.74 38.98
CA PHE A 7 -26.05 3.42 37.55
C PHE A 7 -24.81 3.94 36.82
N TRP A 8 -24.38 5.16 37.11
CA TRP A 8 -23.21 5.77 36.48
C TRP A 8 -21.92 5.09 36.92
N ILE A 9 -21.80 4.65 38.17
CA ILE A 9 -20.64 3.91 38.69
C ILE A 9 -20.57 2.54 38.01
N SER A 10 -21.69 1.83 37.86
CA SER A 10 -21.74 0.54 37.19
C SER A 10 -21.33 0.65 35.70
N MET A 11 -21.80 1.71 35.02
CA MET A 11 -21.45 1.95 33.61
C MET A 11 -19.97 2.30 33.44
N ALA A 12 -19.39 3.09 34.34
CA ALA A 12 -17.97 3.42 34.31
C ALA A 12 -17.08 2.17 34.55
N VAL A 13 -17.46 1.34 35.52
CA VAL A 13 -16.73 0.06 35.80
C VAL A 13 -16.82 -0.87 34.58
N PHE A 14 -18.00 -0.97 33.97
CA PHE A 14 -18.17 -1.79 32.75
C PHE A 14 -17.27 -1.31 31.60
N GLN A 15 -17.21 0.00 31.37
CA GLN A 15 -16.34 0.57 30.31
C GLN A 15 -14.86 0.29 30.55
N VAL A 16 -14.40 0.38 31.80
CA VAL A 16 -13.01 0.08 32.14
C VAL A 16 -12.70 -1.39 31.95
N LEU A 17 -13.58 -2.29 32.41
CA LEU A 17 -13.39 -3.74 32.24
C LEU A 17 -13.47 -4.17 30.78
N PHE A 18 -14.40 -3.58 30.01
CA PHE A 18 -14.52 -3.83 28.58
C PHE A 18 -13.27 -3.32 27.81
N GLY A 19 -12.79 -2.13 28.15
CA GLY A 19 -11.57 -1.57 27.55
C GLY A 19 -10.34 -2.43 27.85
N LEU A 20 -10.19 -2.95 29.06
CA LEU A 20 -9.10 -3.87 29.42
C LEU A 20 -9.21 -5.22 28.70
N ALA A 21 -10.42 -5.75 28.54
CA ALA A 21 -10.64 -6.99 27.80
C ALA A 21 -10.30 -6.84 26.31
N VAL A 22 -10.74 -5.74 25.68
CA VAL A 22 -10.38 -5.42 24.29
C VAL A 22 -8.88 -5.23 24.15
N PHE A 23 -8.23 -4.52 25.07
CA PHE A 23 -6.79 -4.31 25.06
C PHE A 23 -6.02 -5.63 25.19
N ALA A 24 -6.44 -6.54 26.08
CA ALA A 24 -5.80 -7.84 26.26
C ALA A 24 -5.90 -8.69 24.98
N ILE A 25 -7.09 -8.75 24.36
CA ILE A 25 -7.32 -9.49 23.11
C ILE A 25 -6.51 -8.87 21.97
N THR A 26 -6.48 -7.55 21.86
CA THR A 26 -5.72 -6.85 20.82
C THR A 26 -4.22 -7.08 21.00
N ARG A 27 -3.72 -7.03 22.23
CA ARG A 27 -2.29 -7.32 22.53
C ARG A 27 -1.89 -8.72 22.13
N GLU A 28 -2.75 -9.73 22.38
CA GLU A 28 -2.46 -11.13 22.05
C GLU A 28 -2.51 -11.37 20.54
N TYR A 29 -3.40 -10.66 19.84
CA TYR A 29 -3.56 -10.80 18.38
C TYR A 29 -2.51 -10.00 17.57
N TYR A 30 -1.99 -8.91 18.11
CA TYR A 30 -0.99 -8.04 17.45
C TYR A 30 0.40 -8.11 18.09
N ALA A 31 0.63 -8.95 19.10
CA ALA A 31 1.99 -9.21 19.55
C ALA A 31 2.70 -10.03 18.46
N PRO A 32 3.71 -9.48 17.75
CA PRO A 32 4.53 -10.30 16.89
C PRO A 32 5.20 -11.34 17.78
N ASP A 33 5.08 -12.62 17.43
CA ASP A 33 5.86 -13.69 18.04
C ASP A 33 7.34 -13.33 17.92
N ALA A 34 7.85 -12.64 18.92
CA ALA A 34 9.27 -12.48 19.11
C ALA A 34 9.84 -13.86 19.47
N GLN A 35 9.99 -14.70 18.47
CA GLN A 35 10.85 -15.84 18.57
C GLN A 35 12.26 -15.30 18.80
N ILE A 36 12.64 -15.23 20.06
CA ILE A 36 14.02 -15.04 20.46
C ILE A 36 14.77 -16.26 19.92
N VAL A 37 15.31 -16.10 18.71
CA VAL A 37 16.33 -17.02 18.21
C VAL A 37 17.52 -16.82 19.13
N SER A 38 17.60 -17.66 20.17
CA SER A 38 18.80 -17.80 20.97
C SER A 38 19.91 -18.27 20.05
N ALA A 39 20.71 -17.33 19.61
CA ALA A 39 21.97 -17.61 18.93
C ALA A 39 22.88 -18.31 19.91
N HIS A 40 22.89 -19.63 19.89
CA HIS A 40 23.97 -20.39 20.49
C HIS A 40 25.23 -20.14 19.66
N PRO A 41 26.34 -19.69 20.27
CA PRO A 41 27.61 -19.67 19.57
C PRO A 41 28.15 -21.12 19.51
N THR A 42 27.75 -21.83 18.44
CA THR A 42 28.42 -23.10 18.14
C THR A 42 29.71 -22.77 17.40
N THR A 43 30.79 -22.64 18.14
CA THR A 43 32.12 -22.68 17.60
C THR A 43 32.40 -24.10 17.09
N MET A 44 31.92 -24.40 15.88
CA MET A 44 32.45 -25.52 15.14
C MET A 44 33.58 -24.99 14.24
N ASN A 45 34.78 -25.34 14.65
CA ASN A 45 36.01 -25.19 13.87
C ASN A 45 35.93 -26.15 12.67
N GLN A 46 35.23 -25.71 11.59
CA GLN A 46 35.25 -26.43 10.33
C GLN A 46 36.43 -25.86 9.50
N PRO A 47 37.28 -26.72 8.96
CA PRO A 47 38.35 -26.22 8.10
C PRO A 47 37.78 -25.45 6.90
N ALA A 48 38.34 -24.29 6.64
CA ALA A 48 37.96 -23.46 5.48
C ALA A 48 38.18 -24.25 4.20
N VAL A 49 37.10 -24.59 3.50
CA VAL A 49 37.20 -25.17 2.16
C VAL A 49 37.66 -24.07 1.23
N VAL A 50 38.95 -24.10 0.88
CA VAL A 50 39.52 -23.17 -0.10
C VAL A 50 39.23 -23.72 -1.48
N TRP A 51 38.43 -22.98 -2.24
CA TRP A 51 38.13 -23.28 -3.63
C TRP A 51 39.35 -22.90 -4.53
N PRO A 52 39.59 -23.60 -5.64
CA PRO A 52 40.78 -23.41 -6.46
C PRO A 52 41.03 -22.00 -6.99
N ASN A 53 40.03 -21.10 -6.93
CA ASN A 53 40.09 -19.73 -7.46
C ASN A 53 40.14 -18.65 -6.38
N GLY A 54 40.43 -18.98 -5.11
CA GLY A 54 40.56 -17.98 -4.04
C GLY A 54 39.28 -17.33 -3.57
N ILE A 55 38.11 -17.76 -4.06
CA ILE A 55 36.82 -17.22 -3.65
C ILE A 55 36.38 -17.85 -2.32
N THR A 56 36.16 -17.04 -1.30
CA THR A 56 35.74 -17.51 0.03
C THR A 56 34.21 -17.78 0.05
N LYS A 57 33.79 -18.68 0.97
CA LYS A 57 32.36 -18.97 1.19
C LYS A 57 31.54 -17.72 1.48
N THR A 58 32.15 -16.72 2.11
CA THR A 58 31.53 -15.41 2.38
C THR A 58 31.30 -14.62 1.09
N GLU A 59 32.16 -14.75 0.12
CA GLU A 59 32.07 -14.09 -1.17
C GLU A 59 31.01 -14.75 -2.07
N ILE A 60 30.92 -16.09 -2.02
CA ILE A 60 29.85 -16.85 -2.66
C ILE A 60 28.48 -16.52 -2.01
N ALA A 61 28.43 -16.40 -0.68
CA ALA A 61 27.21 -16.00 0.02
C ALA A 61 26.79 -14.56 -0.32
N ARG A 62 27.73 -13.66 -0.60
CA ARG A 62 27.43 -12.31 -1.13
C ARG A 62 26.93 -12.34 -2.56
N LEU A 63 27.48 -13.24 -3.40
CA LEU A 63 27.07 -13.40 -4.79
C LEU A 63 25.76 -14.19 -4.96
N SER A 64 25.41 -15.02 -3.98
CA SER A 64 24.17 -15.81 -3.96
C SER A 64 23.08 -15.25 -3.05
N SER A 65 23.36 -14.18 -2.30
CA SER A 65 22.28 -13.42 -1.66
C SER A 65 21.44 -12.81 -2.78
N PRO A 66 20.11 -12.94 -2.77
CA PRO A 66 19.28 -12.15 -3.65
C PRO A 66 19.54 -10.69 -3.27
N THR A 67 20.38 -10.03 -4.07
CA THR A 67 20.66 -8.60 -3.90
C THR A 67 19.37 -7.90 -4.30
N PHE A 68 18.54 -7.62 -3.32
CA PHE A 68 17.51 -6.61 -3.44
C PHE A 68 18.26 -5.30 -3.75
N GLY A 69 18.32 -4.93 -5.03
CA GLY A 69 18.81 -3.64 -5.44
C GLY A 69 20.15 -3.59 -6.18
N SER A 70 20.33 -4.41 -7.21
CA SER A 70 21.22 -3.98 -8.30
C SER A 70 20.38 -3.13 -9.28
N PRO A 71 20.76 -1.86 -9.57
CA PRO A 71 20.00 -1.03 -10.52
C PRO A 71 20.17 -1.47 -11.98
N ALA A 72 20.92 -2.53 -12.23
CA ALA A 72 21.17 -3.07 -13.56
C ALA A 72 20.13 -4.14 -13.91
N THR A 73 19.22 -3.80 -14.81
CA THR A 73 18.27 -4.68 -15.50
C THR A 73 17.13 -5.26 -14.66
N GLN A 74 16.32 -4.40 -14.01
CA GLN A 74 14.98 -4.86 -13.66
C GLN A 74 14.10 -4.75 -14.91
N ASP A 75 13.62 -5.89 -15.39
CA ASP A 75 12.58 -5.95 -16.40
C ASP A 75 11.37 -5.13 -15.93
N PRO A 76 10.92 -4.10 -16.65
CA PRO A 76 9.76 -3.30 -16.26
C PRO A 76 8.49 -4.12 -16.05
N VAL A 77 8.34 -5.26 -16.73
CA VAL A 77 7.20 -6.17 -16.57
C VAL A 77 7.27 -6.86 -15.21
N GLU A 78 8.45 -7.34 -14.82
CA GLU A 78 8.64 -7.98 -13.52
C GLU A 78 8.51 -6.97 -12.37
N LEU A 79 9.02 -5.74 -12.56
CA LEU A 79 8.88 -4.66 -11.59
C LEU A 79 7.41 -4.26 -11.40
N PHE A 80 6.62 -4.21 -12.47
CA PHE A 80 5.18 -3.95 -12.39
C PHE A 80 4.46 -5.05 -11.61
N ARG A 81 4.72 -6.31 -11.93
CA ARG A 81 4.15 -7.46 -11.21
C ARG A 81 4.51 -7.43 -9.71
N GLN A 82 5.74 -7.06 -9.39
CA GLN A 82 6.20 -6.92 -8.00
C GLN A 82 5.47 -5.78 -7.27
N ALA A 83 5.29 -4.63 -7.93
CA ALA A 83 4.55 -3.50 -7.38
C ALA A 83 3.11 -3.89 -7.07
N GLU A 84 2.43 -4.60 -7.96
CA GLU A 84 1.07 -5.11 -7.73
C GLU A 84 1.01 -6.11 -6.57
N GLN A 85 2.00 -6.98 -6.43
CA GLN A 85 2.07 -7.90 -5.30
C GLN A 85 2.24 -7.15 -3.97
N PHE A 86 3.10 -6.13 -3.92
CA PHE A 86 3.26 -5.28 -2.74
C PHE A 86 1.94 -4.57 -2.40
N PHE A 87 1.26 -4.03 -3.40
CA PHE A 87 -0.04 -3.38 -3.21
C PHE A 87 -1.09 -4.36 -2.67
N ALA A 88 -1.22 -5.55 -3.25
CA ALA A 88 -2.15 -6.59 -2.81
C ALA A 88 -1.88 -7.04 -1.36
N ASN A 89 -0.61 -7.08 -0.96
CA ASN A 89 -0.17 -7.41 0.40
C ASN A 89 -0.22 -6.22 1.36
N ARG A 90 -0.76 -5.06 0.93
CA ARG A 90 -0.82 -3.80 1.70
C ARG A 90 0.56 -3.25 2.10
N GLN A 91 1.60 -3.65 1.41
CA GLN A 91 2.96 -3.15 1.55
C GLN A 91 3.12 -1.88 0.70
N TYR A 92 2.32 -0.85 1.03
CA TYR A 92 2.14 0.32 0.19
C TYR A 92 3.42 1.14 -0.03
N ASP A 93 4.34 1.19 0.95
CA ASP A 93 5.64 1.85 0.78
C ASP A 93 6.45 1.20 -0.34
N GLN A 94 6.57 -0.13 -0.32
CA GLN A 94 7.30 -0.88 -1.35
C GLN A 94 6.59 -0.83 -2.70
N ALA A 95 5.26 -0.80 -2.72
CA ALA A 95 4.49 -0.63 -3.93
C ALA A 95 4.76 0.76 -4.55
N ALA A 96 4.71 1.84 -3.75
CA ALA A 96 4.97 3.20 -4.21
C ALA A 96 6.37 3.34 -4.80
N ASP A 97 7.41 2.85 -4.10
CA ASP A 97 8.79 2.87 -4.58
C ASP A 97 8.93 2.12 -5.92
N SER A 98 8.24 0.99 -6.06
CA SER A 98 8.28 0.20 -7.29
C SER A 98 7.57 0.91 -8.45
N TYR A 99 6.41 1.54 -8.22
CA TYR A 99 5.72 2.32 -9.24
C TYR A 99 6.48 3.59 -9.62
N GLU A 100 7.13 4.29 -8.68
CA GLU A 100 7.98 5.43 -9.01
C GLU A 100 9.18 5.04 -9.89
N ARG A 101 9.79 3.90 -9.60
CA ARG A 101 10.85 3.34 -10.47
C ARG A 101 10.31 2.97 -11.85
N LEU A 102 9.11 2.43 -11.94
CA LEU A 102 8.47 2.12 -13.22
C LEU A 102 8.24 3.36 -14.07
N LEU A 103 7.86 4.51 -13.47
CA LEU A 103 7.71 5.77 -14.20
C LEU A 103 9.01 6.25 -14.84
N ALA A 104 10.18 5.92 -14.28
CA ALA A 104 11.47 6.22 -14.91
C ALA A 104 11.68 5.43 -16.22
N PHE A 105 11.12 4.22 -16.34
CA PHE A 105 11.16 3.41 -17.55
C PHE A 105 10.00 3.69 -18.52
N ARG A 106 8.83 4.01 -17.97
CA ARG A 106 7.57 4.21 -18.73
C ARG A 106 6.86 5.50 -18.30
N PRO A 107 7.44 6.68 -18.60
CA PRO A 107 6.89 7.97 -18.12
C PRO A 107 5.54 8.33 -18.72
N ASN A 108 5.14 7.68 -19.80
CA ASN A 108 3.86 7.94 -20.51
C ASN A 108 2.84 6.82 -20.30
N ASP A 109 2.95 6.08 -19.20
CA ASP A 109 2.02 4.99 -18.88
C ASP A 109 1.03 5.46 -17.80
N ALA A 110 -0.18 5.82 -18.21
CA ALA A 110 -1.23 6.34 -17.34
C ALA A 110 -1.66 5.34 -16.26
N GLU A 111 -1.56 4.02 -16.51
CA GLU A 111 -1.88 2.99 -15.53
C GLU A 111 -0.92 3.03 -14.33
N ILE A 112 0.37 3.31 -14.57
CA ILE A 112 1.35 3.43 -13.48
C ILE A 112 1.03 4.64 -12.60
N TYR A 113 0.64 5.79 -13.20
CA TYR A 113 0.20 6.96 -12.44
C TYR A 113 -1.04 6.67 -11.61
N ASN A 114 -2.00 5.94 -12.17
CA ASN A 114 -3.20 5.51 -11.45
C ASN A 114 -2.84 4.67 -10.22
N ASN A 115 -2.02 3.64 -10.40
CA ASN A 115 -1.66 2.70 -9.36
C ASN A 115 -0.79 3.36 -8.28
N LEU A 116 0.13 4.23 -8.66
CA LEU A 116 0.92 5.04 -7.73
C LEU A 116 0.02 6.01 -6.94
N GLY A 117 -0.90 6.70 -7.61
CA GLY A 117 -1.82 7.62 -6.95
C GLY A 117 -2.68 6.91 -5.90
N LEU A 118 -3.29 5.79 -6.26
CA LEU A 118 -4.08 4.98 -5.33
C LEU A 118 -3.22 4.48 -4.15
N THR A 119 -2.00 4.02 -4.43
CA THR A 119 -1.05 3.56 -3.41
C THR A 119 -0.70 4.66 -2.41
N LEU A 120 -0.40 5.87 -2.90
CA LEU A 120 -0.09 7.04 -2.07
C LEU A 120 -1.29 7.44 -1.20
N HIS A 121 -2.51 7.32 -1.71
CA HIS A 121 -3.71 7.56 -0.93
C HIS A 121 -3.81 6.59 0.26
N TYR A 122 -3.58 5.29 0.04
CA TYR A 122 -3.57 4.29 1.12
C TYR A 122 -2.41 4.48 2.13
N LEU A 123 -1.33 5.15 1.74
CA LEU A 123 -0.27 5.62 2.65
C LEU A 123 -0.65 6.86 3.46
N GLY A 124 -1.85 7.43 3.26
CA GLY A 124 -2.27 8.69 3.89
C GLY A 124 -1.65 9.93 3.23
N ARG A 125 -0.97 9.78 2.09
CA ARG A 125 -0.33 10.86 1.32
C ARG A 125 -1.24 11.36 0.20
N SER A 126 -2.49 11.71 0.57
CA SER A 126 -3.53 11.99 -0.43
C SER A 126 -3.23 13.20 -1.31
N SER A 127 -2.50 14.20 -0.83
CA SER A 127 -2.08 15.35 -1.67
C SER A 127 -1.09 14.91 -2.76
N ASP A 128 -0.15 14.02 -2.44
CA ASP A 128 0.75 13.44 -3.43
C ASP A 128 -0.01 12.53 -4.41
N ALA A 129 -0.99 11.79 -3.89
CA ALA A 129 -1.87 10.95 -4.71
C ALA A 129 -2.58 11.76 -5.79
N LEU A 130 -3.25 12.86 -5.42
CA LEU A 130 -3.94 13.73 -6.36
C LEU A 130 -2.98 14.27 -7.42
N ARG A 131 -1.80 14.73 -7.02
CA ARG A 131 -0.79 15.23 -7.97
C ARG A 131 -0.37 14.16 -8.98
N ARG A 132 -0.13 12.91 -8.55
CA ARG A 132 0.24 11.81 -9.47
C ARG A 132 -0.92 11.43 -10.39
N LEU A 133 -2.15 11.45 -9.90
CA LEU A 133 -3.33 11.19 -10.72
C LEU A 133 -3.54 12.30 -11.78
N ASP A 134 -3.35 13.56 -11.41
CA ASP A 134 -3.42 14.69 -12.36
C ASP A 134 -2.33 14.58 -13.44
N GLU A 135 -1.09 14.20 -13.08
CA GLU A 135 -0.02 13.92 -14.04
C GLU A 135 -0.45 12.80 -15.00
N GLY A 136 -1.09 11.74 -14.51
CA GLY A 136 -1.62 10.65 -15.34
C GLY A 136 -2.76 11.10 -16.27
N VAL A 137 -3.63 12.00 -15.83
CA VAL A 137 -4.66 12.62 -16.71
C VAL A 137 -4.04 13.42 -17.85
N VAL A 138 -2.92 14.10 -17.60
CA VAL A 138 -2.18 14.81 -18.65
C VAL A 138 -1.60 13.83 -19.67
N VAL A 139 -1.13 12.66 -19.21
CA VAL A 139 -0.59 11.59 -20.08
C VAL A 139 -1.69 10.96 -20.95
N ASP A 140 -2.81 10.60 -20.35
CA ASP A 140 -3.97 10.05 -21.06
C ASP A 140 -5.29 10.59 -20.48
N PRO A 141 -5.86 11.66 -21.08
CA PRO A 141 -7.13 12.24 -20.64
C PRO A 141 -8.34 11.30 -20.78
N ASN A 142 -8.20 10.21 -21.54
CA ASN A 142 -9.26 9.24 -21.77
C ASN A 142 -9.10 7.97 -20.92
N HIS A 143 -8.11 7.92 -20.05
CA HIS A 143 -7.91 6.77 -19.16
C HIS A 143 -8.98 6.75 -18.07
N GLN A 144 -10.02 5.96 -18.30
CA GLN A 144 -11.25 5.94 -17.48
C GLN A 144 -10.98 5.69 -15.99
N ARG A 145 -10.04 4.79 -15.67
CA ARG A 145 -9.71 4.40 -14.29
C ARG A 145 -9.10 5.54 -13.48
N ILE A 146 -8.26 6.39 -14.08
CA ILE A 146 -7.69 7.55 -13.38
C ILE A 146 -8.79 8.48 -12.90
N TRP A 147 -9.77 8.77 -13.74
CA TRP A 147 -10.90 9.62 -13.37
C TRP A 147 -11.73 9.01 -12.23
N LEU A 148 -11.94 7.68 -12.25
CA LEU A 148 -12.59 6.99 -11.14
C LEU A 148 -11.79 7.14 -9.85
N THR A 149 -10.46 6.94 -9.91
CA THR A 149 -9.57 7.04 -8.74
C THR A 149 -9.49 8.47 -8.22
N LEU A 150 -9.40 9.48 -9.10
CA LEU A 150 -9.49 10.90 -8.72
C LEU A 150 -10.79 11.21 -7.99
N GLY A 151 -11.91 10.75 -8.52
CA GLY A 151 -13.21 10.92 -7.90
C GLY A 151 -13.28 10.27 -6.53
N TYR A 152 -12.79 9.04 -6.42
CA TYR A 152 -12.72 8.32 -5.15
C TYR A 152 -11.85 9.07 -4.11
N VAL A 153 -10.62 9.44 -4.46
CA VAL A 153 -9.72 10.13 -3.53
C VAL A 153 -10.31 11.48 -3.10
N ASN A 154 -10.87 12.26 -4.01
CA ASN A 154 -11.51 13.52 -3.68
C ASN A 154 -12.74 13.33 -2.77
N SER A 155 -13.55 12.29 -2.99
CA SER A 155 -14.69 11.98 -2.12
C SER A 155 -14.26 11.66 -0.69
N GLN A 156 -13.17 10.90 -0.53
CA GLN A 156 -12.60 10.57 0.80
C GLN A 156 -12.03 11.81 1.53
N LEU A 157 -11.62 12.82 0.79
CA LEU A 157 -11.12 14.09 1.33
C LEU A 157 -12.22 15.13 1.59
N GLY A 158 -13.47 14.84 1.21
CA GLY A 158 -14.58 15.78 1.30
C GLY A 158 -14.57 16.86 0.22
N ASN A 159 -13.75 16.73 -0.82
CA ASN A 159 -13.70 17.60 -1.98
C ASN A 159 -14.84 17.26 -2.95
N THR A 160 -16.09 17.49 -2.51
CA THR A 160 -17.30 17.00 -3.18
C THR A 160 -17.42 17.42 -4.63
N GLU A 161 -17.11 18.67 -4.97
CA GLU A 161 -17.22 19.18 -6.35
C GLU A 161 -16.20 18.53 -7.29
N GLN A 162 -14.94 18.42 -6.85
CA GLN A 162 -13.88 17.74 -7.61
C GLN A 162 -14.19 16.24 -7.77
N ALA A 163 -14.73 15.61 -6.73
CA ALA A 163 -15.18 14.22 -6.78
C ALA A 163 -16.28 14.06 -7.84
N ARG A 164 -17.29 14.94 -7.83
CA ARG A 164 -18.41 14.93 -8.78
C ARG A 164 -17.94 15.09 -10.22
N GLU A 165 -17.04 16.05 -10.47
CA GLU A 165 -16.46 16.28 -11.80
C GLU A 165 -15.73 15.03 -12.30
N ALA A 166 -14.80 14.49 -11.49
CA ALA A 166 -13.99 13.34 -11.88
C ALA A 166 -14.84 12.07 -12.10
N LEU A 167 -15.81 11.79 -11.22
CA LEU A 167 -16.71 10.64 -11.35
C LEU A 167 -17.64 10.79 -12.56
N SER A 168 -18.15 12.00 -12.84
CA SER A 168 -18.93 12.25 -14.03
C SER A 168 -18.12 11.97 -15.29
N LYS A 169 -16.85 12.39 -15.31
CA LYS A 169 -15.94 12.09 -16.42
C LYS A 169 -15.71 10.59 -16.56
N ALA A 170 -15.43 9.86 -15.47
CA ALA A 170 -15.26 8.41 -15.48
C ALA A 170 -16.50 7.66 -16.00
N SER A 171 -17.70 8.19 -15.73
CA SER A 171 -18.95 7.57 -16.21
C SER A 171 -19.22 7.80 -17.70
N GLN A 172 -18.64 8.83 -18.31
CA GLN A 172 -18.90 9.25 -19.69
C GLN A 172 -17.85 8.74 -20.68
N ILE A 173 -16.61 8.60 -20.27
CA ILE A 173 -15.51 8.16 -21.13
C ILE A 173 -15.26 6.66 -21.00
N GLY A 174 -14.57 6.11 -21.99
CA GLY A 174 -14.14 4.72 -22.01
C GLY A 174 -15.28 3.72 -22.24
N THR A 175 -14.92 2.45 -22.31
CA THR A 175 -15.82 1.35 -22.64
C THR A 175 -15.95 0.31 -21.52
N ASP A 176 -15.27 0.52 -20.39
CA ASP A 176 -15.37 -0.39 -19.25
C ASP A 176 -16.63 -0.08 -18.44
N ASP A 177 -17.63 -0.95 -18.60
CA ASP A 177 -18.91 -0.81 -17.92
C ASP A 177 -18.80 -0.98 -16.40
N SER A 178 -17.82 -1.73 -15.91
CA SER A 178 -17.58 -1.90 -14.46
C SER A 178 -17.09 -0.60 -13.82
N ILE A 179 -16.19 0.11 -14.49
CA ILE A 179 -15.71 1.41 -14.06
C ILE A 179 -16.85 2.44 -14.11
N ARG A 180 -17.63 2.44 -15.20
CA ARG A 180 -18.80 3.33 -15.33
C ARG A 180 -19.80 3.11 -14.20
N GLN A 181 -20.13 1.86 -13.90
CA GLN A 181 -21.05 1.54 -12.81
C GLN A 181 -20.49 1.98 -11.45
N SER A 182 -19.21 1.74 -11.18
CA SER A 182 -18.55 2.18 -9.95
C SER A 182 -18.57 3.71 -9.81
N ALA A 183 -18.33 4.44 -10.90
CA ALA A 183 -18.40 5.90 -10.91
C ALA A 183 -19.81 6.41 -10.59
N MET A 184 -20.84 5.81 -11.18
CA MET A 184 -22.24 6.16 -10.90
C MET A 184 -22.63 5.89 -9.44
N GLN A 185 -22.23 4.75 -8.88
CA GLN A 185 -22.47 4.44 -7.47
C GLN A 185 -21.81 5.45 -6.52
N LEU A 186 -20.56 5.85 -6.83
CA LEU A 186 -19.87 6.86 -6.03
C LEU A 186 -20.52 8.24 -6.18
N LEU A 187 -21.02 8.60 -7.38
CA LEU A 187 -21.76 9.85 -7.59
C LEU A 187 -23.04 9.92 -6.75
N GLU A 188 -23.79 8.83 -6.70
CA GLU A 188 -25.02 8.74 -5.89
C GLU A 188 -24.73 8.81 -4.38
N ALA A 189 -23.56 8.37 -3.96
CA ALA A 189 -23.13 8.38 -2.56
C ALA A 189 -22.56 9.74 -2.10
N LEU A 190 -22.30 10.69 -3.02
CA LEU A 190 -21.80 12.02 -2.68
C LEU A 190 -22.87 12.84 -1.96
N PRO A 191 -22.48 13.63 -0.93
CA PRO A 191 -23.39 14.52 -0.23
C PRO A 191 -23.91 15.67 -1.11
#